data_7c2987f3f71905e9e96d87b91c2e91b2
#
_entry.id   7c2987f3f71905e9e96d87b91c2e91b2
#
_cell.length_a   1.000
_cell.length_b   1.000
_cell.length_c   1.000
_cell.angle_alpha   90.00
_cell.angle_beta   90.00
_cell.angle_gamma   90.00
#
_symmetry.space_group_name_H-M   'P 1'
#
loop_
_entity.id
_entity.type
_entity.pdbx_description
1 polymer ?
#
loop_
_entity_poly.entity_id
_entity_poly.type
_entity_poly.pdbx_seq_one_letter_code
_entity_poly.pdbx_strand_id
1 'polypeptide(L)'
;MFEKIRSEFLVGKTIVKQNALDGRGFTLDLKQTKNSIKCVLKAKLNLEMKSFEIEKEKDFDDDDLFFANGYQAWTTTREFSKNDKFDGLIKAANINKFLKHFAGLSGDYHFESYGEEGKFHAYTYCYFREKGEKEIKLYGSKSERNGFTIFAVDMKDDKFIIRKDVEGLKLQAGQEYEIFDIAIIKGDMDDVMDKYFFDFVGCKMPAIEHLSGYTSWYNYFQDINEEIIMRDLNCMC
;
A
#
# COMPACT_ATOMS: atom_id res chain seq x y z
N MET A 1 -3.00 10.99 -16.66
CA MET A 1 -2.09 9.85 -16.91
C MET A 1 -0.91 10.01 -15.96
N PHE A 2 -0.24 8.94 -15.52
CA PHE A 2 1.00 9.08 -14.75
C PHE A 2 2.11 9.48 -15.72
N GLU A 3 2.81 10.56 -15.43
CA GLU A 3 3.72 11.23 -16.37
C GLU A 3 5.15 11.30 -15.84
N LYS A 4 5.29 11.35 -14.52
CA LYS A 4 6.61 11.43 -13.89
C LYS A 4 6.99 10.05 -13.34
N ILE A 5 8.19 9.59 -13.67
CA ILE A 5 8.80 8.37 -13.17
C ILE A 5 10.01 8.76 -12.36
N ARG A 6 10.17 8.16 -11.17
CA ARG A 6 11.38 8.31 -10.37
C ARG A 6 11.85 6.94 -9.91
N SER A 7 13.12 6.67 -10.09
CA SER A 7 13.74 5.45 -9.60
C SER A 7 15.18 5.67 -9.20
N GLU A 8 15.60 4.94 -8.19
CA GLU A 8 17.00 4.87 -7.75
C GLU A 8 17.43 3.40 -7.68
N PHE A 9 18.64 3.11 -8.11
CA PHE A 9 19.22 1.77 -8.07
C PHE A 9 20.74 1.81 -7.95
N LEU A 10 21.33 0.71 -7.49
CA LEU A 10 22.77 0.51 -7.41
C LEU A 10 23.28 -0.29 -8.60
N VAL A 11 24.40 0.16 -9.18
CA VAL A 11 25.23 -0.61 -10.09
C VAL A 11 26.60 -0.77 -9.42
N GLY A 12 26.86 -1.96 -8.91
CA GLY A 12 27.97 -2.16 -7.98
C GLY A 12 27.78 -1.34 -6.71
N LYS A 13 28.62 -0.31 -6.48
CA LYS A 13 28.52 0.60 -5.33
C LYS A 13 27.99 1.99 -5.69
N THR A 14 27.63 2.23 -6.94
CA THR A 14 27.22 3.55 -7.44
C THR A 14 25.70 3.64 -7.48
N ILE A 15 25.13 4.68 -6.85
CA ILE A 15 23.72 5.02 -6.96
C ILE A 15 23.47 5.72 -8.29
N VAL A 16 22.49 5.25 -9.02
CA VAL A 16 22.04 5.78 -10.31
C VAL A 16 20.56 6.15 -10.20
N LYS A 17 20.21 7.31 -10.75
CA LYS A 17 18.81 7.75 -10.90
C LYS A 17 18.37 7.59 -12.35
N GLN A 18 17.16 7.07 -12.54
CA GLN A 18 16.55 6.99 -13.86
C GLN A 18 15.10 7.44 -13.76
N ASN A 19 14.77 8.51 -14.50
CA ASN A 19 13.45 9.14 -14.49
C ASN A 19 12.76 9.03 -15.87
N ALA A 20 13.15 8.03 -16.66
CA ALA A 20 12.65 7.80 -18.02
C ALA A 20 12.29 6.33 -18.21
N LEU A 21 11.38 6.07 -19.17
CA LEU A 21 10.98 4.72 -19.57
C LEU A 21 12.14 3.89 -20.09
N ASP A 22 13.11 4.52 -20.73
CA ASP A 22 14.31 3.88 -21.23
C ASP A 22 15.56 4.58 -20.70
N GLY A 23 16.52 3.82 -20.22
CA GLY A 23 17.77 4.33 -19.67
C GLY A 23 18.86 3.28 -19.61
N ARG A 24 19.94 3.60 -18.89
CA ARG A 24 21.11 2.69 -18.77
C ARG A 24 20.79 1.44 -17.97
N GLY A 25 19.99 1.56 -16.91
CA GLY A 25 19.70 0.47 -15.97
C GLY A 25 18.69 -0.52 -16.49
N PHE A 26 17.61 -0.01 -17.06
CA PHE A 26 16.46 -0.81 -17.47
C PHE A 26 15.60 -0.09 -18.51
N THR A 27 14.70 -0.85 -19.14
CA THR A 27 13.53 -0.34 -19.87
C THR A 27 12.26 -0.63 -19.09
N LEU A 28 11.25 0.23 -19.25
CA LEU A 28 9.90 0.06 -18.68
C LEU A 28 8.88 -0.07 -19.81
N ASP A 29 8.10 -1.13 -19.78
CA ASP A 29 6.85 -1.23 -20.55
C ASP A 29 5.70 -0.77 -19.63
N LEU A 30 5.34 0.52 -19.75
CA LEU A 30 4.27 1.15 -18.96
C LEU A 30 3.03 1.33 -19.85
N LYS A 31 2.02 0.50 -19.61
CA LYS A 31 0.71 0.57 -20.26
C LYS A 31 -0.32 1.15 -19.31
N GLN A 32 -0.93 2.26 -19.70
CA GLN A 32 -1.97 2.93 -18.93
C GLN A 32 -3.24 3.07 -19.76
N THR A 33 -4.34 2.63 -19.18
CA THR A 33 -5.69 2.78 -19.73
C THR A 33 -6.58 3.49 -18.72
N LYS A 34 -7.84 3.74 -19.08
CA LYS A 34 -8.83 4.25 -18.12
C LYS A 34 -9.12 3.28 -16.97
N ASN A 35 -8.85 1.98 -17.17
CA ASN A 35 -9.23 0.91 -16.25
C ASN A 35 -8.03 0.15 -15.64
N SER A 36 -6.79 0.44 -16.05
CA SER A 36 -5.63 -0.29 -15.57
C SER A 36 -4.31 0.48 -15.73
N ILE A 37 -3.33 0.12 -14.88
CA ILE A 37 -1.92 0.50 -15.02
C ILE A 37 -1.12 -0.78 -14.92
N LYS A 38 -0.37 -1.10 -15.97
CA LYS A 38 0.55 -2.23 -15.98
C LYS A 38 1.96 -1.75 -16.29
N CYS A 39 2.92 -2.14 -15.46
CA CYS A 39 4.31 -1.73 -15.61
C CYS A 39 5.24 -2.93 -15.41
N VAL A 40 6.05 -3.22 -16.42
CA VAL A 40 7.08 -4.26 -16.39
C VAL A 40 8.44 -3.61 -16.60
N LEU A 41 9.37 -3.88 -15.70
CA LEU A 41 10.77 -3.49 -15.81
C LEU A 41 11.56 -4.62 -16.43
N LYS A 42 12.43 -4.30 -17.40
CA LYS A 42 13.44 -5.21 -17.95
C LYS A 42 14.84 -4.66 -17.69
N ALA A 43 15.60 -5.34 -16.86
CA ALA A 43 16.94 -4.94 -16.49
C ALA A 43 17.90 -5.08 -17.68
N LYS A 44 18.71 -4.06 -17.97
CA LYS A 44 19.75 -4.08 -19.01
C LYS A 44 21.10 -4.54 -18.47
N LEU A 45 21.28 -4.44 -17.17
CA LEU A 45 22.49 -4.82 -16.46
C LEU A 45 22.12 -5.33 -15.05
N ASN A 46 23.09 -5.92 -14.36
CA ASN A 46 22.89 -6.33 -12.96
C ASN A 46 22.77 -5.08 -12.09
N LEU A 47 21.65 -4.98 -11.37
CA LEU A 47 21.35 -3.84 -10.53
C LEU A 47 20.60 -4.25 -9.24
N GLU A 48 20.62 -3.37 -8.24
CA GLU A 48 19.83 -3.50 -7.02
C GLU A 48 18.95 -2.27 -6.87
N MET A 49 17.64 -2.47 -6.91
CA MET A 49 16.67 -1.38 -6.76
C MET A 49 16.73 -0.78 -5.36
N LYS A 50 16.52 0.54 -5.26
CA LYS A 50 16.37 1.28 -4.01
C LYS A 50 14.99 1.90 -3.88
N SER A 51 14.46 2.43 -4.96
CA SER A 51 13.11 3.00 -4.99
C SER A 51 12.53 2.98 -6.39
N PHE A 52 11.22 2.92 -6.49
CA PHE A 52 10.48 3.09 -7.72
C PHE A 52 9.14 3.75 -7.45
N GLU A 53 8.85 4.84 -8.14
CA GLU A 53 7.55 5.51 -8.08
C GLU A 53 7.13 6.12 -9.41
N ILE A 54 5.82 6.24 -9.58
CA ILE A 54 5.18 7.01 -10.65
C ILE A 54 4.26 8.04 -10.02
N GLU A 55 4.23 9.24 -10.61
CA GLU A 55 3.44 10.39 -10.12
C GLU A 55 2.56 10.95 -11.23
N LYS A 56 1.39 11.42 -10.86
CA LYS A 56 0.55 12.29 -11.69
C LYS A 56 0.00 13.45 -10.88
N GLU A 57 -0.32 14.53 -11.56
CA GLU A 57 -1.13 15.60 -11.01
C GLU A 57 -2.59 15.15 -10.90
N LYS A 58 -3.23 15.48 -9.80
CA LYS A 58 -4.65 15.30 -9.55
C LYS A 58 -5.14 16.46 -8.69
N ASP A 59 -5.92 17.33 -9.28
CA ASP A 59 -6.61 18.39 -8.54
C ASP A 59 -7.45 17.79 -7.41
N PHE A 60 -7.33 18.35 -6.21
CA PHE A 60 -8.07 17.96 -5.04
C PHE A 60 -8.89 19.13 -4.51
N ASP A 61 -10.19 18.97 -4.51
CA ASP A 61 -11.15 19.89 -3.91
C ASP A 61 -11.32 19.64 -2.41
N ASP A 62 -12.01 20.55 -1.71
CA ASP A 62 -12.29 20.45 -0.28
C ASP A 62 -13.22 19.27 0.05
N ASP A 63 -14.04 18.84 -0.90
CA ASP A 63 -14.96 17.71 -0.75
C ASP A 63 -14.38 16.37 -1.21
N ASP A 64 -13.16 16.36 -1.78
CA ASP A 64 -12.46 15.13 -2.12
C ASP A 64 -12.02 14.38 -0.86
N LEU A 65 -12.32 13.08 -0.84
CA LEU A 65 -11.90 12.13 0.19
C LEU A 65 -10.97 11.09 -0.41
N PHE A 66 -9.90 10.80 0.31
CA PHE A 66 -8.96 9.72 0.02
C PHE A 66 -9.08 8.64 1.08
N PHE A 67 -9.41 7.42 0.68
CA PHE A 67 -9.40 6.27 1.59
C PHE A 67 -7.99 5.72 1.73
N ALA A 68 -7.46 5.82 2.94
CA ALA A 68 -6.18 5.25 3.32
C ALA A 68 -6.39 3.87 3.95
N ASN A 69 -6.03 2.81 3.21
CA ASN A 69 -5.99 1.45 3.72
C ASN A 69 -4.66 1.23 4.45
N GLY A 70 -4.72 1.03 5.77
CA GLY A 70 -3.53 0.87 6.60
C GLY A 70 -2.85 -0.49 6.42
N TYR A 71 -1.56 -0.57 6.82
CA TYR A 71 -0.75 -1.78 6.70
C TYR A 71 -1.14 -2.86 7.71
N GLN A 72 -1.51 -2.47 8.91
CA GLN A 72 -1.82 -3.39 10.01
C GLN A 72 -2.97 -2.90 10.88
N ALA A 73 -3.45 -3.77 11.80
CA ALA A 73 -4.64 -3.54 12.61
C ALA A 73 -4.62 -2.26 13.48
N TRP A 74 -3.45 -1.75 13.82
CA TRP A 74 -3.31 -0.53 14.65
C TRP A 74 -3.11 0.74 13.83
N THR A 75 -3.14 0.62 12.51
CA THR A 75 -3.07 1.76 11.63
C THR A 75 -4.46 2.36 11.43
N THR A 76 -4.53 3.68 11.38
CA THR A 76 -5.79 4.37 11.09
C THR A 76 -6.20 4.11 9.65
N THR A 77 -7.29 3.37 9.47
CA THR A 77 -7.90 3.06 8.17
C THR A 77 -9.23 3.79 8.09
N ARG A 78 -9.30 4.84 7.28
CA ARG A 78 -10.51 5.64 7.03
C ARG A 78 -10.35 6.55 5.83
N GLU A 79 -11.39 7.30 5.52
CA GLU A 79 -11.34 8.41 4.59
C GLU A 79 -10.75 9.67 5.24
N PHE A 80 -9.96 10.40 4.47
CA PHE A 80 -9.32 11.65 4.84
C PHE A 80 -9.57 12.71 3.80
N SER A 81 -9.79 13.94 4.25
CA SER A 81 -9.83 15.17 3.45
C SER A 81 -8.47 15.86 3.43
N LYS A 82 -8.29 16.85 2.57
CA LYS A 82 -7.04 17.60 2.47
C LYS A 82 -6.68 18.42 3.72
N ASN A 83 -7.64 18.61 4.64
CA ASN A 83 -7.42 19.31 5.91
C ASN A 83 -7.21 18.37 7.10
N ASP A 84 -7.29 17.07 6.87
CA ASP A 84 -6.94 16.05 7.86
C ASP A 84 -5.43 15.77 7.89
N LYS A 85 -5.01 15.02 8.90
CA LYS A 85 -3.66 14.47 9.04
C LYS A 85 -3.71 13.13 9.74
N PHE A 86 -2.71 12.30 9.53
CA PHE A 86 -2.50 11.15 10.39
C PHE A 86 -2.07 11.61 11.78
N ASP A 87 -2.86 11.25 12.79
CA ASP A 87 -2.47 11.40 14.18
C ASP A 87 -1.78 10.11 14.65
N GLY A 88 -0.50 10.18 14.92
CA GLY A 88 0.27 9.00 15.30
C GLY A 88 1.18 9.23 16.51
N LEU A 89 1.61 8.14 17.11
CA LEU A 89 2.59 8.11 18.21
C LEU A 89 3.98 8.65 17.80
N ILE A 90 4.21 8.94 16.53
CA ILE A 90 5.52 9.39 16.01
C ILE A 90 5.96 10.70 16.62
N LYS A 91 5.06 11.65 16.93
CA LYS A 91 5.41 12.86 17.65
C LYS A 91 5.98 12.56 19.03
N ALA A 92 5.38 11.61 19.75
CA ALA A 92 5.87 11.15 21.05
C ALA A 92 7.19 10.36 20.93
N ALA A 93 7.34 9.55 19.88
CA ALA A 93 8.54 8.79 19.59
C ALA A 93 9.75 9.66 19.22
N ASN A 94 9.54 10.82 18.60
CA ASN A 94 10.62 11.76 18.28
C ASN A 94 11.16 12.48 19.52
N ILE A 95 10.42 12.51 20.63
CA ILE A 95 10.83 13.15 21.91
C ILE A 95 11.70 12.19 22.74
N ASN A 96 11.56 10.87 22.60
CA ASN A 96 12.25 9.89 23.43
C ASN A 96 12.83 8.75 22.58
N LYS A 97 14.17 8.56 22.63
CA LYS A 97 14.88 7.50 21.89
C LYS A 97 14.37 6.09 22.19
N PHE A 98 13.88 5.84 23.40
CA PHE A 98 13.32 4.56 23.81
C PHE A 98 11.96 4.31 23.12
N LEU A 99 11.09 5.34 23.05
CA LEU A 99 9.81 5.26 22.35
C LEU A 99 9.98 5.12 20.83
N LYS A 100 11.07 5.63 20.26
CA LYS A 100 11.37 5.48 18.83
C LYS A 100 11.56 4.02 18.40
N HIS A 101 12.11 3.18 19.26
CA HIS A 101 12.25 1.75 19.01
C HIS A 101 10.87 1.06 19.00
N PHE A 102 9.97 1.41 19.91
CA PHE A 102 8.61 0.88 19.97
C PHE A 102 7.70 1.43 18.88
N ALA A 103 7.88 2.67 18.45
CA ALA A 103 7.13 3.25 17.34
C ALA A 103 7.37 2.53 16.03
N GLY A 104 8.56 1.93 15.84
CA GLY A 104 8.85 1.07 14.69
C GLY A 104 8.13 -0.28 14.70
N LEU A 105 7.51 -0.67 15.82
CA LEU A 105 6.74 -1.92 15.96
C LEU A 105 5.24 -1.72 15.83
N SER A 106 4.76 -0.46 15.84
CA SER A 106 3.35 -0.10 15.76
C SER A 106 3.14 0.94 14.67
N GLY A 107 2.06 0.82 13.93
CA GLY A 107 1.73 1.71 12.82
C GLY A 107 2.07 1.09 11.46
N ASP A 108 2.16 1.92 10.45
CA ASP A 108 2.42 1.48 9.08
C ASP A 108 3.90 1.19 8.82
N TYR A 109 4.14 0.26 7.93
CA TYR A 109 5.42 0.04 7.30
C TYR A 109 5.88 1.32 6.57
N HIS A 110 7.14 1.73 6.76
CA HIS A 110 7.71 2.97 6.22
C HIS A 110 7.12 4.31 6.71
N PHE A 111 6.33 4.38 7.71
CA PHE A 111 5.89 5.61 8.43
C PHE A 111 5.94 6.92 7.62
N GLU A 112 5.30 6.95 6.47
CA GLU A 112 5.29 8.14 5.63
C GLU A 112 4.17 9.11 6.03
N SER A 113 4.42 10.41 5.87
CA SER A 113 3.40 11.48 5.94
C SER A 113 2.68 11.66 7.26
N TYR A 114 3.20 11.16 8.38
CA TYR A 114 2.57 11.35 9.69
C TYR A 114 2.67 12.79 10.18
N GLY A 115 1.52 13.34 10.55
CA GLY A 115 1.41 14.67 11.13
C GLY A 115 1.47 15.82 10.13
N GLU A 116 1.53 15.55 8.84
CA GLU A 116 1.42 16.54 7.77
C GLU A 116 -0.03 16.56 7.24
N GLU A 117 -0.60 17.78 7.11
CA GLU A 117 -1.95 17.92 6.56
C GLU A 117 -2.00 17.59 5.08
N GLY A 118 -3.04 16.85 4.66
CA GLY A 118 -3.29 16.50 3.28
C GLY A 118 -2.36 15.44 2.71
N LYS A 119 -1.45 14.87 3.53
CA LYS A 119 -0.55 13.81 3.09
C LYS A 119 -0.92 12.49 3.70
N PHE A 120 -1.27 11.54 2.83
CA PHE A 120 -1.73 10.22 3.24
C PHE A 120 -1.12 9.15 2.34
N HIS A 121 -1.15 7.91 2.84
CA HIS A 121 -0.77 6.74 2.08
C HIS A 121 -1.70 5.56 2.38
N ALA A 122 -1.79 4.63 1.44
CA ALA A 122 -2.56 3.41 1.52
C ALA A 122 -1.77 2.25 0.94
N TYR A 123 -1.98 1.05 1.47
CA TYR A 123 -1.37 -0.18 0.97
C TYR A 123 -2.38 -1.00 0.17
N THR A 124 -1.92 -1.63 -0.89
CA THR A 124 -2.66 -2.59 -1.72
C THR A 124 -3.79 -1.96 -2.53
N TYR A 125 -4.64 -1.14 -1.93
CA TYR A 125 -5.68 -0.38 -2.63
C TYR A 125 -6.01 0.92 -1.90
N CYS A 126 -6.50 1.88 -2.68
CA CYS A 126 -7.10 3.13 -2.20
C CYS A 126 -8.30 3.47 -3.08
N TYR A 127 -9.12 4.40 -2.62
CA TYR A 127 -10.11 5.03 -3.49
C TYR A 127 -10.24 6.52 -3.23
N PHE A 128 -10.80 7.19 -4.23
CA PHE A 128 -11.23 8.58 -4.14
C PHE A 128 -12.75 8.63 -4.23
N ARG A 129 -13.35 9.54 -3.47
CA ARG A 129 -14.79 9.79 -3.43
C ARG A 129 -15.06 11.26 -3.14
N GLU A 130 -16.12 11.84 -3.69
CA GLU A 130 -16.64 13.12 -3.24
C GLU A 130 -17.48 12.90 -1.97
N LYS A 131 -17.39 13.84 -1.04
CA LYS A 131 -18.14 13.81 0.21
C LYS A 131 -19.66 13.81 -0.06
N GLY A 132 -20.36 12.85 0.52
CA GLY A 132 -21.79 12.66 0.30
C GLY A 132 -22.16 11.76 -0.88
N GLU A 133 -21.24 11.51 -1.82
CA GLU A 133 -21.48 10.60 -2.94
C GLU A 133 -21.22 9.14 -2.53
N LYS A 134 -21.93 8.21 -3.21
CA LYS A 134 -21.68 6.76 -3.06
C LYS A 134 -20.66 6.23 -4.07
N GLU A 135 -20.48 6.95 -5.15
CA GLU A 135 -19.59 6.55 -6.22
C GLU A 135 -18.12 6.73 -5.79
N ILE A 136 -17.32 5.68 -5.97
CA ILE A 136 -15.89 5.69 -5.71
C ILE A 136 -15.10 5.46 -6.99
N LYS A 137 -13.84 5.90 -6.99
CA LYS A 137 -12.83 5.52 -7.97
C LYS A 137 -11.70 4.80 -7.26
N LEU A 138 -11.69 3.48 -7.35
CA LEU A 138 -10.71 2.60 -6.73
C LEU A 138 -9.47 2.43 -7.63
N TYR A 139 -8.31 2.45 -7.00
CA TYR A 139 -7.04 1.97 -7.52
C TYR A 139 -6.57 0.81 -6.65
N GLY A 140 -6.42 -0.38 -7.22
CA GLY A 140 -6.07 -1.57 -6.45
C GLY A 140 -5.06 -2.46 -7.14
N SER A 141 -4.05 -2.88 -6.41
CA SER A 141 -3.05 -3.84 -6.86
C SER A 141 -3.66 -5.24 -6.95
N LYS A 142 -3.31 -5.98 -7.99
CA LYS A 142 -3.78 -7.36 -8.17
C LYS A 142 -3.04 -8.33 -7.25
N SER A 143 -1.79 -8.04 -6.96
CA SER A 143 -0.94 -8.96 -6.18
C SER A 143 0.20 -8.21 -5.50
N GLU A 144 0.44 -8.55 -4.25
CA GLU A 144 1.57 -8.04 -3.45
C GLU A 144 2.73 -9.05 -3.35
N ARG A 145 2.72 -10.10 -4.18
CA ARG A 145 3.79 -11.14 -4.17
C ARG A 145 5.16 -10.60 -4.56
N ASN A 146 5.17 -9.52 -5.36
CA ASN A 146 6.38 -8.86 -5.83
C ASN A 146 6.69 -7.57 -5.05
N GLY A 147 6.41 -7.52 -3.75
CA GLY A 147 6.56 -6.33 -2.91
C GLY A 147 5.26 -5.52 -2.81
N PHE A 148 5.18 -4.67 -1.82
CA PHE A 148 3.99 -3.87 -1.54
C PHE A 148 3.79 -2.76 -2.57
N THR A 149 2.53 -2.50 -2.90
CA THR A 149 2.11 -1.33 -3.67
C THR A 149 1.57 -0.29 -2.71
N ILE A 150 2.17 0.89 -2.71
CA ILE A 150 1.82 2.00 -1.82
C ILE A 150 1.25 3.13 -2.68
N PHE A 151 0.03 3.53 -2.38
CA PHE A 151 -0.64 4.69 -2.97
C PHE A 151 -0.46 5.87 -2.02
N ALA A 152 0.12 6.96 -2.47
CA ALA A 152 0.33 8.14 -1.66
C ALA A 152 -0.28 9.38 -2.31
N VAL A 153 -0.77 10.30 -1.50
CA VAL A 153 -1.28 11.59 -1.95
C VAL A 153 -0.63 12.73 -1.18
N ASP A 154 -0.41 13.81 -1.88
CA ASP A 154 -0.26 15.14 -1.31
C ASP A 154 -1.39 15.99 -1.85
N MET A 155 -2.49 16.09 -1.09
CA MET A 155 -3.70 16.78 -1.52
C MET A 155 -3.55 18.31 -1.49
N LYS A 156 -2.50 18.84 -0.85
CA LYS A 156 -2.19 20.29 -0.88
C LYS A 156 -1.40 20.66 -2.12
N ASP A 157 -0.55 19.76 -2.59
CA ASP A 157 0.30 19.95 -3.77
C ASP A 157 -0.23 19.22 -5.02
N ASP A 158 -1.48 18.74 -4.99
CA ASP A 158 -2.18 18.09 -6.10
C ASP A 158 -1.42 16.91 -6.71
N LYS A 159 -0.84 16.05 -5.83
CA LYS A 159 -0.05 14.88 -6.25
C LYS A 159 -0.71 13.58 -5.88
N PHE A 160 -0.73 12.65 -6.85
CA PHE A 160 -1.02 11.25 -6.60
C PHE A 160 0.15 10.40 -7.06
N ILE A 161 0.72 9.63 -6.13
CA ILE A 161 1.94 8.85 -6.30
C ILE A 161 1.62 7.38 -6.07
N ILE A 162 2.18 6.51 -6.91
CA ILE A 162 2.17 5.06 -6.69
C ILE A 162 3.61 4.60 -6.59
N ARG A 163 3.93 3.97 -5.48
CA ARG A 163 5.24 3.40 -5.19
C ARG A 163 5.19 1.90 -5.18
N LYS A 164 6.31 1.28 -5.55
CA LYS A 164 6.54 -0.14 -5.32
C LYS A 164 7.67 -0.29 -4.31
N ASP A 165 7.42 -1.09 -3.28
CA ASP A 165 8.47 -1.54 -2.38
C ASP A 165 9.41 -2.49 -3.12
N VAL A 166 10.54 -1.96 -3.53
CA VAL A 166 11.57 -2.65 -4.31
C VAL A 166 12.94 -2.56 -3.65
N GLU A 167 13.02 -2.05 -2.41
CA GLU A 167 14.30 -1.87 -1.74
C GLU A 167 15.02 -3.21 -1.54
N GLY A 168 16.25 -3.27 -2.06
CA GLY A 168 17.07 -4.48 -2.00
C GLY A 168 16.74 -5.53 -3.06
N LEU A 169 15.80 -5.27 -3.97
CA LEU A 169 15.51 -6.15 -5.10
C LEU A 169 16.71 -6.19 -6.06
N LYS A 170 17.30 -7.36 -6.21
CA LYS A 170 18.42 -7.60 -7.12
C LYS A 170 17.92 -8.21 -8.42
N LEU A 171 18.26 -7.58 -9.54
CA LEU A 171 17.92 -8.02 -10.89
C LEU A 171 19.18 -8.27 -11.69
N GLN A 172 19.18 -9.35 -12.46
CA GLN A 172 20.22 -9.67 -13.43
C GLN A 172 19.90 -9.05 -14.79
N ALA A 173 20.93 -8.83 -15.60
CA ALA A 173 20.76 -8.37 -16.98
C ALA A 173 19.82 -9.31 -17.77
N GLY A 174 18.80 -8.73 -18.42
CA GLY A 174 17.77 -9.45 -19.15
C GLY A 174 16.57 -9.90 -18.31
N GLN A 175 16.64 -9.85 -16.99
CA GLN A 175 15.54 -10.24 -16.11
C GLN A 175 14.39 -9.24 -16.21
N GLU A 176 13.17 -9.76 -16.22
CA GLU A 176 11.94 -8.97 -16.15
C GLU A 176 11.34 -9.02 -14.73
N TYR A 177 10.72 -7.91 -14.32
CA TYR A 177 10.04 -7.78 -13.05
C TYR A 177 8.76 -6.96 -13.23
N GLU A 178 7.61 -7.54 -12.86
CA GLU A 178 6.35 -6.83 -12.84
C GLU A 178 6.30 -5.88 -11.65
N ILE A 179 6.36 -4.58 -11.92
CA ILE A 179 6.28 -3.55 -10.90
C ILE A 179 4.83 -3.32 -10.50
N PHE A 180 3.94 -3.08 -11.47
CA PHE A 180 2.52 -2.82 -11.23
C PHE A 180 1.63 -3.65 -12.14
N ASP A 181 0.57 -4.20 -11.55
CA ASP A 181 -0.67 -4.63 -12.22
C ASP A 181 -1.84 -4.11 -11.36
N ILE A 182 -2.35 -2.91 -11.73
CA ILE A 182 -3.31 -2.14 -10.94
C ILE A 182 -4.62 -2.04 -11.72
N ALA A 183 -5.74 -2.40 -11.07
CA ALA A 183 -7.07 -2.10 -11.55
C ALA A 183 -7.46 -0.67 -11.21
N ILE A 184 -8.23 -0.03 -12.11
CA ILE A 184 -8.92 1.24 -11.88
C ILE A 184 -10.38 0.98 -12.14
N ILE A 185 -11.21 1.04 -11.08
CA ILE A 185 -12.63 0.72 -11.14
C ILE A 185 -13.42 1.91 -10.62
N LYS A 186 -14.48 2.29 -11.34
CA LYS A 186 -15.37 3.40 -10.92
C LYS A 186 -16.81 2.90 -10.87
N GLY A 187 -17.58 3.30 -9.84
CA GLY A 187 -18.98 2.97 -9.65
C GLY A 187 -19.41 3.03 -8.19
N ASP A 188 -20.57 2.44 -7.88
CA ASP A 188 -21.03 2.28 -6.51
C ASP A 188 -20.03 1.49 -5.68
N MET A 189 -19.89 1.83 -4.41
CA MET A 189 -18.84 1.28 -3.54
C MET A 189 -18.90 -0.25 -3.45
N ASP A 190 -20.08 -0.82 -3.23
CA ASP A 190 -20.23 -2.26 -3.03
C ASP A 190 -19.88 -3.02 -4.33
N ASP A 191 -20.40 -2.55 -5.48
CA ASP A 191 -20.10 -3.14 -6.79
C ASP A 191 -18.61 -3.06 -7.14
N VAL A 192 -17.97 -1.94 -6.80
CA VAL A 192 -16.52 -1.72 -7.06
C VAL A 192 -15.68 -2.64 -6.19
N MET A 193 -16.02 -2.79 -4.90
CA MET A 193 -15.31 -3.68 -3.98
C MET A 193 -15.46 -5.15 -4.39
N ASP A 194 -16.68 -5.58 -4.70
CA ASP A 194 -16.93 -6.95 -5.18
C ASP A 194 -16.14 -7.24 -6.46
N LYS A 195 -16.20 -6.35 -7.44
CA LYS A 195 -15.44 -6.48 -8.68
C LYS A 195 -13.94 -6.51 -8.44
N TYR A 196 -13.42 -5.69 -7.54
CA TYR A 196 -11.99 -5.68 -7.21
C TYR A 196 -11.57 -7.00 -6.56
N PHE A 197 -12.25 -7.42 -5.51
CA PHE A 197 -11.84 -8.60 -4.75
C PHE A 197 -12.12 -9.91 -5.49
N PHE A 198 -13.29 -10.06 -6.12
CA PHE A 198 -13.67 -11.33 -6.73
C PHE A 198 -13.18 -11.47 -8.17
N ASP A 199 -13.38 -10.45 -9.02
CA ASP A 199 -13.02 -10.57 -10.44
C ASP A 199 -11.54 -10.29 -10.68
N PHE A 200 -10.97 -9.27 -10.01
CA PHE A 200 -9.62 -8.81 -10.29
C PHE A 200 -8.57 -9.51 -9.43
N VAL A 201 -8.74 -9.56 -8.12
CA VAL A 201 -7.83 -10.27 -7.19
C VAL A 201 -8.08 -11.77 -7.21
N GLY A 202 -9.29 -12.21 -7.48
CA GLY A 202 -9.70 -13.61 -7.56
C GLY A 202 -9.93 -14.23 -6.18
N CYS A 203 -10.36 -13.44 -5.19
CA CYS A 203 -10.79 -13.94 -3.90
C CYS A 203 -11.98 -14.89 -4.08
N LYS A 204 -12.05 -15.91 -3.22
CA LYS A 204 -13.20 -16.82 -3.14
C LYS A 204 -13.90 -16.61 -1.82
N MET A 205 -15.22 -16.42 -1.86
CA MET A 205 -16.00 -16.45 -0.63
C MET A 205 -15.93 -17.84 -0.01
N PRO A 206 -15.58 -17.97 1.27
CA PRO A 206 -15.67 -19.24 1.96
C PRO A 206 -17.15 -19.65 2.06
N ALA A 207 -17.45 -20.91 1.80
CA ALA A 207 -18.79 -21.48 1.97
C ALA A 207 -19.05 -21.78 3.48
N ILE A 208 -18.94 -20.76 4.31
CA ILE A 208 -19.14 -20.87 5.77
C ILE A 208 -20.36 -20.03 6.13
N GLU A 209 -21.47 -20.69 6.53
CA GLU A 209 -22.69 -20.01 6.96
C GLU A 209 -22.54 -19.43 8.38
N HIS A 210 -21.85 -20.13 9.26
CA HIS A 210 -21.60 -19.72 10.64
C HIS A 210 -20.15 -19.94 11.01
N LEU A 211 -19.51 -18.90 11.58
CA LEU A 211 -18.16 -18.98 12.11
C LEU A 211 -18.21 -18.77 13.61
N SER A 212 -17.75 -19.75 14.39
CA SER A 212 -17.44 -19.60 15.79
C SER A 212 -15.94 -19.81 16.00
N GLY A 213 -15.38 -19.12 16.97
CA GLY A 213 -13.94 -19.17 17.21
C GLY A 213 -13.61 -18.99 18.70
N TYR A 214 -12.40 -19.37 19.05
CA TYR A 214 -11.80 -19.20 20.36
C TYR A 214 -10.74 -18.11 20.32
N THR A 215 -10.72 -17.24 21.31
CA THR A 215 -9.63 -16.29 21.52
C THR A 215 -9.09 -16.39 22.94
N SER A 216 -7.79 -16.58 23.05
CA SER A 216 -7.08 -16.67 24.32
C SER A 216 -6.58 -15.33 24.85
N TRP A 217 -6.52 -14.29 23.98
CA TRP A 217 -5.82 -13.04 24.26
C TRP A 217 -6.30 -12.33 25.53
N TYR A 218 -7.61 -12.21 25.71
CA TYR A 218 -8.17 -11.48 26.85
C TYR A 218 -8.06 -12.23 28.18
N ASN A 219 -7.89 -13.58 28.14
CA ASN A 219 -7.78 -14.39 29.35
C ASN A 219 -6.33 -14.65 29.77
N TYR A 220 -5.43 -14.86 28.79
CA TYR A 220 -4.10 -15.38 29.08
C TYR A 220 -2.97 -14.51 28.54
N PHE A 221 -3.26 -13.60 27.61
CA PHE A 221 -2.29 -12.70 27.01
C PHE A 221 -1.03 -13.46 26.53
N GLN A 222 0.14 -13.18 27.12
CA GLN A 222 1.40 -13.85 26.80
C GLN A 222 1.63 -15.19 27.55
N ASP A 223 0.81 -15.50 28.52
CA ASP A 223 0.94 -16.73 29.32
C ASP A 223 0.29 -17.95 28.68
N ILE A 224 -0.20 -17.80 27.44
CA ILE A 224 -0.81 -18.90 26.67
C ILE A 224 0.22 -19.99 26.38
N ASN A 225 -0.19 -21.24 26.55
CA ASN A 225 0.59 -22.43 26.21
C ASN A 225 -0.33 -23.56 25.74
N GLU A 226 0.26 -24.67 25.28
CA GLU A 226 -0.47 -25.81 24.75
C GLU A 226 -1.44 -26.42 25.77
N GLU A 227 -1.00 -26.56 27.02
CA GLU A 227 -1.81 -27.15 28.10
C GLU A 227 -3.09 -26.33 28.34
N ILE A 228 -2.97 -25.00 28.38
CA ILE A 228 -4.10 -24.07 28.51
C ILE A 228 -5.06 -24.22 27.33
N ILE A 229 -4.54 -24.22 26.10
CA ILE A 229 -5.36 -24.36 24.90
C ILE A 229 -6.10 -25.69 24.90
N MET A 230 -5.42 -26.78 25.19
CA MET A 230 -6.02 -28.12 25.22
C MET A 230 -7.04 -28.30 26.34
N ARG A 231 -6.78 -27.71 27.50
CA ARG A 231 -7.77 -27.66 28.59
C ARG A 231 -9.04 -26.93 28.17
N ASP A 232 -8.90 -25.73 27.62
CA ASP A 232 -10.04 -24.90 27.21
C ASP A 232 -10.81 -25.57 26.07
N LEU A 233 -10.12 -26.16 25.09
CA LEU A 233 -10.75 -26.94 24.03
C LEU A 233 -11.58 -28.11 24.57
N ASN A 234 -11.05 -28.86 25.53
CA ASN A 234 -11.78 -29.96 26.16
C ASN A 234 -13.03 -29.48 26.93
N CYS A 235 -13.04 -28.25 27.42
CA CYS A 235 -14.23 -27.65 28.07
C CYS A 235 -15.28 -27.18 27.09
N MET A 236 -14.94 -26.98 25.81
CA MET A 236 -15.86 -26.54 24.76
C MET A 236 -16.59 -27.73 24.08
N CYS A 237 -16.14 -28.93 24.25
CA CYS A 237 -16.75 -30.19 23.76
C CYS A 237 -17.68 -30.77 24.80
#